data_d4864b816e54702b46d10ae9e2425024
#
_entry.id   d4864b816e54702b46d10ae9e2425024
#
_cell.length_a   1.000
_cell.length_b   1.000
_cell.length_c   1.000
_cell.angle_alpha   90.00
_cell.angle_beta   90.00
_cell.angle_gamma   90.00
#
_symmetry.space_group_name_H-M   'P 1'
#
loop_
_entity.id
_entity.type
_entity.pdbx_description
1 polymer ?
#
loop_
_entity_poly.entity_id
_entity_poly.type
_entity_poly.pdbx_seq_one_letter_code
_entity_poly.pdbx_strand_id
1 'polypeptide(L)'
;MLSPAERKQTIASIAELQLANGMIEWFPGGHADPWNHVEAAMALAIGGYRDQADAAYRWLAGLQHEDGSWCSYYVAGDRVEDPRRDTNVSLYVATGLWHHLRIFEDRAFVAEMFPMLERAVEFALSLQQPSGARLWSLEPPAYGLLTGSSSAAFSLRCAIGLADSIGAPRAAWRTAAGRLAHAVAHCPDAFEPKEPWAMDWYYPVLCGAVAGEAGRARLAQRWDEFTPDRRGVRCVSDSAWITAAETAECSLSHLAVGERAKAEWLLEATRGHRDSDGSYWTGIALGGPGEREVFFPDNERSSYTAAAIVLADDALREESPAWDLFVGDELLPTFHC
;
A
#
# COMPACT_ATOMS: atom_id res chain seq x y z
N MET A 1 6.60 18.93 -1.63
CA MET A 1 5.39 18.65 -2.45
C MET A 1 5.71 18.82 -3.93
N LEU A 2 5.07 18.04 -4.82
CA LEU A 2 5.26 18.13 -6.27
C LEU A 2 4.61 19.42 -6.82
N SER A 3 5.21 20.04 -7.83
CA SER A 3 4.48 21.03 -8.63
C SER A 3 3.40 20.33 -9.48
N PRO A 4 2.38 21.05 -9.98
CA PRO A 4 1.36 20.42 -10.86
C PRO A 4 1.96 19.75 -12.09
N ALA A 5 3.03 20.30 -12.65
CA ALA A 5 3.72 19.72 -13.79
C ALA A 5 4.48 18.43 -13.42
N GLU A 6 5.18 18.42 -12.29
CA GLU A 6 5.88 17.24 -11.78
C GLU A 6 4.89 16.11 -11.47
N ARG A 7 3.78 16.43 -10.78
CA ARG A 7 2.73 15.44 -10.47
C ARG A 7 2.16 14.80 -11.73
N LYS A 8 1.81 15.63 -12.73
CA LYS A 8 1.32 15.14 -14.03
C LYS A 8 2.34 14.23 -14.71
N GLN A 9 3.62 14.62 -14.71
CA GLN A 9 4.70 13.84 -15.32
C GLN A 9 4.91 12.50 -14.58
N THR A 10 4.85 12.51 -13.25
CA THR A 10 4.98 11.28 -12.44
C THR A 10 3.81 10.32 -12.70
N ILE A 11 2.58 10.79 -12.75
CA ILE A 11 1.43 9.93 -13.07
C ILE A 11 1.52 9.41 -14.52
N ALA A 12 1.98 10.21 -15.46
CA ALA A 12 2.19 9.78 -16.84
C ALA A 12 3.24 8.66 -16.93
N SER A 13 4.33 8.72 -16.15
CA SER A 13 5.33 7.65 -16.13
C SER A 13 4.78 6.31 -15.62
N ILE A 14 3.80 6.34 -14.70
CA ILE A 14 3.06 5.14 -14.29
C ILE A 14 2.18 4.62 -15.43
N ALA A 15 1.47 5.53 -16.11
CA ALA A 15 0.58 5.17 -17.22
C ALA A 15 1.32 4.49 -18.38
N GLU A 16 2.57 4.88 -18.64
CA GLU A 16 3.44 4.29 -19.66
C GLU A 16 3.88 2.84 -19.34
N LEU A 17 3.82 2.43 -18.08
CA LEU A 17 4.11 1.05 -17.64
C LEU A 17 2.91 0.10 -17.76
N GLN A 18 1.74 0.61 -18.13
CA GLN A 18 0.57 -0.24 -18.31
C GLN A 18 0.58 -0.94 -19.67
N LEU A 19 0.52 -2.26 -19.63
CA LEU A 19 0.40 -3.11 -20.82
C LEU A 19 -1.03 -3.10 -21.37
N ALA A 20 -1.20 -3.52 -22.61
CA ALA A 20 -2.50 -3.53 -23.32
C ALA A 20 -3.57 -4.40 -22.63
N ASN A 21 -3.18 -5.41 -21.84
CA ASN A 21 -4.10 -6.23 -21.05
C ASN A 21 -4.53 -5.61 -19.72
N GLY A 22 -3.97 -4.45 -19.33
CA GLY A 22 -4.26 -3.75 -18.07
C GLY A 22 -3.22 -3.96 -16.97
N MET A 23 -2.28 -4.90 -17.11
CA MET A 23 -1.18 -5.10 -16.17
C MET A 23 -0.30 -3.83 -16.08
N ILE A 24 0.01 -3.36 -14.88
CA ILE A 24 0.99 -2.29 -14.66
C ILE A 24 2.27 -2.94 -14.13
N GLU A 25 3.33 -2.87 -14.92
CA GLU A 25 4.63 -3.41 -14.53
C GLU A 25 5.27 -2.56 -13.41
N TRP A 26 6.09 -3.17 -12.55
CA TRP A 26 6.88 -2.40 -11.58
C TRP A 26 7.86 -1.45 -12.29
N PHE A 27 8.54 -1.96 -13.30
CA PHE A 27 9.48 -1.24 -14.17
C PHE A 27 9.42 -1.86 -15.58
N PRO A 28 9.91 -1.20 -16.61
CA PRO A 28 9.78 -1.70 -17.99
C PRO A 28 10.29 -3.13 -18.18
N GLY A 29 9.41 -4.05 -18.55
CA GLY A 29 9.70 -5.48 -18.72
C GLY A 29 9.81 -6.26 -17.42
N GLY A 30 9.44 -5.66 -16.30
CA GLY A 30 9.43 -6.27 -14.99
C GLY A 30 8.17 -7.06 -14.67
N HIS A 31 8.01 -7.39 -13.41
CA HIS A 31 6.83 -8.09 -12.91
C HIS A 31 5.78 -7.11 -12.36
N ALA A 32 4.64 -7.64 -11.96
CA ALA A 32 3.63 -7.00 -11.13
C ALA A 32 3.18 -7.97 -10.03
N ASP A 33 2.87 -7.45 -8.87
CA ASP A 33 2.12 -8.11 -7.81
C ASP A 33 0.80 -7.36 -7.58
N PRO A 34 -0.23 -8.01 -7.01
CA PRO A 34 -1.53 -7.37 -6.85
C PRO A 34 -1.52 -6.12 -5.97
N TRP A 35 -0.65 -6.03 -4.96
CA TRP A 35 -0.58 -4.86 -4.08
C TRP A 35 -0.07 -3.62 -4.81
N ASN A 36 1.16 -3.70 -5.31
CA ASN A 36 1.82 -2.57 -5.97
C ASN A 36 1.10 -2.16 -7.26
N HIS A 37 0.51 -3.13 -7.96
CA HIS A 37 -0.35 -2.89 -9.12
C HIS A 37 -1.60 -2.05 -8.75
N VAL A 38 -2.26 -2.37 -7.63
CA VAL A 38 -3.41 -1.60 -7.14
C VAL A 38 -2.97 -0.19 -6.72
N GLU A 39 -1.82 -0.05 -6.08
CA GLU A 39 -1.31 1.26 -5.67
C GLU A 39 -1.01 2.15 -6.89
N ALA A 40 -0.43 1.58 -7.93
CA ALA A 40 -0.25 2.26 -9.21
C ALA A 40 -1.60 2.67 -9.84
N ALA A 41 -2.63 1.81 -9.80
CA ALA A 41 -3.97 2.14 -10.26
C ALA A 41 -4.62 3.28 -9.47
N MET A 42 -4.36 3.38 -8.15
CA MET A 42 -4.82 4.50 -7.32
C MET A 42 -4.18 5.82 -7.77
N ALA A 43 -2.89 5.84 -8.07
CA ALA A 43 -2.21 7.02 -8.60
C ALA A 43 -2.76 7.42 -9.98
N LEU A 44 -3.06 6.47 -10.86
CA LEU A 44 -3.73 6.72 -12.13
C LEU A 44 -5.11 7.36 -11.94
N ALA A 45 -5.89 6.88 -10.97
CA ALA A 45 -7.19 7.46 -10.63
C ALA A 45 -7.07 8.93 -10.19
N ILE A 46 -6.11 9.27 -9.33
CA ILE A 46 -5.81 10.66 -8.95
C ILE A 46 -5.50 11.54 -10.17
N GLY A 47 -4.81 10.99 -11.16
CA GLY A 47 -4.49 11.68 -12.41
C GLY A 47 -5.63 11.79 -13.40
N GLY A 48 -6.80 11.22 -13.10
CA GLY A 48 -7.95 11.18 -14.01
C GLY A 48 -7.82 10.13 -15.14
N TYR A 49 -6.87 9.22 -15.07
CA TYR A 49 -6.67 8.11 -16.03
C TYR A 49 -7.66 6.96 -15.74
N ARG A 50 -8.95 7.27 -15.80
CA ARG A 50 -10.03 6.36 -15.40
C ARG A 50 -9.98 5.03 -16.13
N ASP A 51 -9.91 5.05 -17.47
CA ASP A 51 -9.95 3.84 -18.29
C ASP A 51 -8.78 2.90 -17.95
N GLN A 52 -7.61 3.47 -17.64
CA GLN A 52 -6.42 2.71 -17.25
C GLN A 52 -6.57 2.14 -15.84
N ALA A 53 -7.10 2.91 -14.88
CA ALA A 53 -7.40 2.41 -13.55
C ALA A 53 -8.43 1.26 -13.59
N ASP A 54 -9.51 1.42 -14.36
CA ASP A 54 -10.53 0.37 -14.55
C ASP A 54 -9.93 -0.90 -15.18
N ALA A 55 -9.07 -0.74 -16.20
CA ALA A 55 -8.38 -1.85 -16.86
C ALA A 55 -7.49 -2.63 -15.89
N ALA A 56 -6.82 -1.94 -14.96
CA ALA A 56 -5.98 -2.56 -13.94
C ALA A 56 -6.79 -3.50 -13.02
N TYR A 57 -7.96 -3.07 -12.53
CA TYR A 57 -8.81 -3.93 -11.71
C TYR A 57 -9.42 -5.10 -12.50
N ARG A 58 -9.78 -4.89 -13.77
CA ARG A 58 -10.29 -5.97 -14.64
C ARG A 58 -9.21 -7.01 -14.94
N TRP A 59 -7.94 -6.59 -15.08
CA TRP A 59 -6.82 -7.50 -15.20
C TRP A 59 -6.70 -8.42 -13.97
N LEU A 60 -6.75 -7.86 -12.76
CA LEU A 60 -6.75 -8.65 -11.52
C LEU A 60 -7.94 -9.61 -11.47
N ALA A 61 -9.14 -9.14 -11.84
CA ALA A 61 -10.33 -9.99 -11.86
C ALA A 61 -10.19 -11.21 -12.80
N GLY A 62 -9.49 -11.02 -13.93
CA GLY A 62 -9.22 -12.08 -14.91
C GLY A 62 -8.19 -13.12 -14.44
N LEU A 63 -7.32 -12.77 -13.48
CA LEU A 63 -6.27 -13.66 -12.96
C LEU A 63 -6.61 -14.33 -11.64
N GLN A 64 -7.71 -13.93 -10.99
CA GLN A 64 -8.07 -14.45 -9.68
C GLN A 64 -8.37 -15.95 -9.73
N HIS A 65 -7.74 -16.71 -8.84
CA HIS A 65 -8.02 -18.12 -8.65
C HIS A 65 -9.44 -18.35 -8.10
N GLU A 66 -9.95 -19.58 -8.25
CA GLU A 66 -11.29 -19.96 -7.76
C GLU A 66 -11.43 -19.80 -6.23
N ASP A 67 -10.33 -19.99 -5.48
CA ASP A 67 -10.28 -19.80 -4.03
C ASP A 67 -10.21 -18.32 -3.60
N GLY A 68 -10.14 -17.37 -4.55
CA GLY A 68 -10.06 -15.95 -4.30
C GLY A 68 -8.65 -15.38 -4.18
N SER A 69 -7.62 -16.20 -4.27
CA SER A 69 -6.23 -15.80 -4.20
C SER A 69 -5.66 -15.30 -5.52
N TRP A 70 -4.48 -14.69 -5.43
CA TRP A 70 -3.55 -14.46 -6.55
C TRP A 70 -2.18 -15.04 -6.22
N CYS A 71 -1.40 -15.30 -7.27
CA CYS A 71 0.03 -15.53 -7.13
C CYS A 71 0.75 -14.24 -6.71
N SER A 72 1.92 -14.39 -6.07
CA SER A 72 2.72 -13.25 -5.62
C SER A 72 3.19 -12.38 -6.79
N TYR A 73 3.71 -12.98 -7.88
CA TYR A 73 4.23 -12.22 -9.01
C TYR A 73 3.79 -12.78 -10.35
N TYR A 74 3.52 -11.83 -11.26
CA TYR A 74 3.20 -12.06 -12.66
C TYR A 74 4.14 -11.27 -13.57
N VAL A 75 4.41 -11.79 -14.77
CA VAL A 75 5.14 -11.08 -15.83
C VAL A 75 4.30 -10.99 -17.10
N ALA A 76 4.73 -10.20 -18.07
CA ALA A 76 4.01 -9.98 -19.32
C ALA A 76 3.47 -11.27 -19.95
N GLY A 77 2.23 -11.20 -20.47
CA GLY A 77 1.48 -12.36 -20.99
C GLY A 77 0.84 -13.21 -19.90
N ASP A 78 0.54 -12.63 -18.75
CA ASP A 78 -0.16 -13.25 -17.61
C ASP A 78 0.55 -14.49 -17.05
N ARG A 79 1.84 -14.59 -17.28
CA ARG A 79 2.64 -15.73 -16.80
C ARG A 79 2.99 -15.54 -15.33
N VAL A 80 2.78 -16.59 -14.55
CA VAL A 80 3.16 -16.62 -13.14
C VAL A 80 4.68 -16.71 -13.02
N GLU A 81 5.28 -15.79 -12.27
CA GLU A 81 6.70 -15.79 -11.88
C GLU A 81 6.90 -16.43 -10.51
N ASP A 82 6.10 -16.03 -9.51
CA ASP A 82 6.09 -16.64 -8.18
C ASP A 82 4.66 -17.15 -7.87
N PRO A 83 4.46 -18.48 -7.78
CA PRO A 83 3.13 -19.07 -7.59
C PRO A 83 2.61 -19.03 -6.14
N ARG A 84 3.37 -18.52 -5.16
CA ARG A 84 2.89 -18.41 -3.78
C ARG A 84 1.63 -17.57 -3.72
N ARG A 85 0.68 -18.02 -2.92
CA ARG A 85 -0.58 -17.31 -2.68
C ARG A 85 -0.45 -16.46 -1.43
N ASP A 86 -0.08 -15.22 -1.66
CA ASP A 86 0.18 -14.23 -0.63
C ASP A 86 -1.11 -13.50 -0.26
N THR A 87 -1.50 -13.57 1.00
CA THR A 87 -2.70 -12.90 1.49
C THR A 87 -2.51 -11.39 1.64
N ASN A 88 -1.26 -10.91 1.83
CA ASN A 88 -1.00 -9.48 1.96
C ASN A 88 -1.34 -8.76 0.66
N VAL A 89 -0.88 -9.30 -0.47
CA VAL A 89 -1.16 -8.72 -1.78
C VAL A 89 -2.61 -8.91 -2.21
N SER A 90 -3.26 -10.02 -1.78
CA SER A 90 -4.62 -10.35 -2.25
C SER A 90 -5.71 -9.43 -1.69
N LEU A 91 -5.56 -8.92 -0.47
CA LEU A 91 -6.63 -8.14 0.15
C LEU A 91 -6.55 -6.64 -0.18
N TYR A 92 -5.38 -6.16 -0.64
CA TYR A 92 -5.17 -4.73 -0.90
C TYR A 92 -6.08 -4.17 -2.02
N VAL A 93 -6.63 -5.04 -2.87
CA VAL A 93 -7.63 -4.67 -3.87
C VAL A 93 -8.85 -3.94 -3.27
N ALA A 94 -9.20 -4.24 -2.01
CA ALA A 94 -10.29 -3.54 -1.32
C ALA A 94 -9.95 -2.06 -1.06
N THR A 95 -8.71 -1.77 -0.66
CA THR A 95 -8.22 -0.40 -0.46
C THR A 95 -8.30 0.39 -1.76
N GLY A 96 -7.81 -0.20 -2.85
CA GLY A 96 -7.85 0.44 -4.15
C GLY A 96 -9.26 0.66 -4.71
N LEU A 97 -10.16 -0.31 -4.58
CA LEU A 97 -11.55 -0.15 -5.02
C LEU A 97 -12.31 0.89 -4.19
N TRP A 98 -12.02 1.01 -2.89
CA TRP A 98 -12.60 2.08 -2.08
C TRP A 98 -12.09 3.45 -2.52
N HIS A 99 -10.77 3.58 -2.77
CA HIS A 99 -10.18 4.78 -3.34
C HIS A 99 -10.82 5.14 -4.70
N HIS A 100 -11.00 4.16 -5.59
CA HIS A 100 -11.66 4.33 -6.88
C HIS A 100 -13.09 4.86 -6.74
N LEU A 101 -13.87 4.27 -5.82
CA LEU A 101 -15.22 4.72 -5.51
C LEU A 101 -15.23 6.18 -5.01
N ARG A 102 -14.28 6.55 -4.15
CA ARG A 102 -14.15 7.91 -3.63
C ARG A 102 -13.80 8.92 -4.73
N ILE A 103 -12.96 8.54 -5.70
CA ILE A 103 -12.56 9.41 -6.82
C ILE A 103 -13.66 9.57 -7.85
N PHE A 104 -14.31 8.48 -8.26
CA PHE A 104 -15.20 8.47 -9.43
C PHE A 104 -16.69 8.34 -9.08
N GLU A 105 -17.04 8.10 -7.83
CA GLU A 105 -18.40 7.87 -7.33
C GLU A 105 -19.17 6.76 -8.09
N ASP A 106 -18.44 5.82 -8.71
CA ASP A 106 -19.00 4.79 -9.59
C ASP A 106 -19.33 3.51 -8.84
N ARG A 107 -20.57 3.45 -8.32
CA ARG A 107 -21.10 2.25 -7.67
C ARG A 107 -21.36 1.10 -8.64
N ALA A 108 -21.53 1.37 -9.93
CA ALA A 108 -21.73 0.32 -10.93
C ALA A 108 -20.43 -0.45 -11.15
N PHE A 109 -19.29 0.25 -11.20
CA PHE A 109 -17.98 -0.38 -11.25
C PHE A 109 -17.67 -1.19 -9.98
N VAL A 110 -18.03 -0.66 -8.81
CA VAL A 110 -17.92 -1.42 -7.55
C VAL A 110 -18.73 -2.70 -7.62
N ALA A 111 -19.98 -2.64 -8.09
CA ALA A 111 -20.84 -3.83 -8.24
C ALA A 111 -20.28 -4.84 -9.26
N GLU A 112 -19.65 -4.37 -10.35
CA GLU A 112 -18.94 -5.22 -11.32
C GLU A 112 -17.75 -5.97 -10.65
N MET A 113 -16.96 -5.28 -9.83
CA MET A 113 -15.76 -5.84 -9.19
C MET A 113 -16.06 -6.58 -7.88
N PHE A 114 -17.26 -6.43 -7.32
CA PHE A 114 -17.60 -6.98 -6.01
C PHE A 114 -17.44 -8.51 -5.89
N PRO A 115 -17.77 -9.33 -6.90
CA PRO A 115 -17.52 -10.78 -6.82
C PRO A 115 -16.03 -11.14 -6.67
N MET A 116 -15.14 -10.38 -7.29
CA MET A 116 -13.70 -10.52 -7.12
C MET A 116 -13.29 -10.13 -5.71
N LEU A 117 -13.73 -8.96 -5.23
CA LEU A 117 -13.47 -8.48 -3.88
C LEU A 117 -13.96 -9.47 -2.81
N GLU A 118 -15.19 -9.98 -2.95
CA GLU A 118 -15.76 -10.92 -1.98
C GLU A 118 -14.90 -12.18 -1.86
N ARG A 119 -14.49 -12.80 -2.98
CA ARG A 119 -13.61 -13.95 -2.95
C ARG A 119 -12.25 -13.64 -2.33
N ALA A 120 -11.66 -12.47 -2.62
CA ALA A 120 -10.39 -12.06 -2.03
C ALA A 120 -10.47 -11.93 -0.49
N VAL A 121 -11.56 -11.34 0.00
CA VAL A 121 -11.82 -11.23 1.45
C VAL A 121 -11.99 -12.61 2.08
N GLU A 122 -12.82 -13.48 1.52
CA GLU A 122 -13.04 -14.82 2.06
C GLU A 122 -11.75 -15.65 2.07
N PHE A 123 -10.94 -15.58 1.02
CA PHE A 123 -9.61 -16.20 1.01
C PHE A 123 -8.75 -15.68 2.16
N ALA A 124 -8.60 -14.36 2.30
CA ALA A 124 -7.79 -13.78 3.36
C ALA A 124 -8.29 -14.13 4.76
N LEU A 125 -9.62 -14.18 4.97
CA LEU A 125 -10.23 -14.55 6.25
C LEU A 125 -10.10 -16.02 6.58
N SER A 126 -10.02 -16.91 5.58
CA SER A 126 -9.79 -18.33 5.79
C SER A 126 -8.47 -18.63 6.51
N LEU A 127 -7.50 -17.69 6.43
CA LEU A 127 -6.18 -17.77 7.05
C LEU A 127 -6.07 -16.94 8.35
N GLN A 128 -7.19 -16.39 8.87
CA GLN A 128 -7.21 -15.71 10.15
C GLN A 128 -7.07 -16.70 11.31
N GLN A 129 -6.10 -16.45 12.19
CA GLN A 129 -5.77 -17.31 13.31
C GLN A 129 -6.67 -17.03 14.54
N PRO A 130 -6.72 -17.94 15.52
CA PRO A 130 -7.42 -17.68 16.79
C PRO A 130 -6.94 -16.42 17.52
N SER A 131 -5.67 -16.05 17.40
CA SER A 131 -5.09 -14.80 17.92
C SER A 131 -5.67 -13.53 17.29
N GLY A 132 -6.37 -13.64 16.16
CA GLY A 132 -6.82 -12.53 15.34
C GLY A 132 -5.85 -12.16 14.22
N ALA A 133 -4.55 -12.47 14.35
CA ALA A 133 -3.58 -12.29 13.28
C ALA A 133 -3.91 -13.15 12.05
N ARG A 134 -3.31 -12.84 10.91
CA ARG A 134 -3.51 -13.56 9.66
C ARG A 134 -2.19 -14.10 9.15
N LEU A 135 -2.19 -15.34 8.65
CA LEU A 135 -1.02 -15.89 7.96
C LEU A 135 -0.79 -15.11 6.66
N TRP A 136 0.49 -14.83 6.36
CA TRP A 136 0.86 -14.06 5.17
C TRP A 136 0.77 -14.85 3.87
N SER A 137 0.87 -16.18 3.95
CA SER A 137 0.85 -17.08 2.79
C SER A 137 0.04 -18.33 3.11
N LEU A 138 -0.54 -18.91 2.08
CA LEU A 138 -1.15 -20.25 2.16
C LEU A 138 -0.09 -21.34 2.26
N GLU A 139 1.03 -21.18 1.53
CA GLU A 139 2.13 -22.14 1.51
C GLU A 139 3.12 -21.89 2.65
N PRO A 140 3.68 -22.97 3.25
CA PRO A 140 4.71 -22.85 4.29
C PRO A 140 6.04 -22.24 3.74
N PRO A 141 6.79 -21.49 4.58
CA PRO A 141 6.50 -21.17 5.96
C PRO A 141 5.41 -20.09 6.08
N ALA A 142 4.35 -20.38 6.85
CA ALA A 142 3.23 -19.47 7.04
C ALA A 142 3.18 -18.98 8.50
N TYR A 143 3.24 -17.67 8.69
CA TYR A 143 3.19 -17.00 9.99
C TYR A 143 2.46 -15.66 9.87
N GLY A 144 2.10 -15.05 10.99
CA GLY A 144 1.52 -13.71 10.99
C GLY A 144 2.60 -12.66 10.73
N LEU A 145 2.39 -11.76 9.76
CA LEU A 145 3.19 -10.56 9.57
C LEU A 145 2.44 -9.35 10.11
N LEU A 146 3.11 -8.53 10.92
CA LEU A 146 2.53 -7.33 11.50
C LEU A 146 2.12 -6.32 10.41
N THR A 147 3.01 -6.05 9.46
CA THR A 147 2.74 -5.19 8.30
C THR A 147 1.55 -5.68 7.51
N GLY A 148 1.57 -6.95 7.06
CA GLY A 148 0.49 -7.53 6.26
C GLY A 148 -0.84 -7.58 7.01
N SER A 149 -0.83 -7.86 8.32
CA SER A 149 -2.02 -7.83 9.16
C SER A 149 -2.56 -6.42 9.38
N SER A 150 -1.69 -5.42 9.47
CA SER A 150 -2.07 -4.00 9.55
C SER A 150 -2.77 -3.55 8.27
N SER A 151 -2.16 -3.82 7.11
CA SER A 151 -2.76 -3.55 5.80
C SER A 151 -4.10 -4.26 5.63
N ALA A 152 -4.19 -5.52 6.04
CA ALA A 152 -5.42 -6.28 5.97
C ALA A 152 -6.53 -5.72 6.87
N ALA A 153 -6.22 -5.22 8.06
CA ALA A 153 -7.19 -4.57 8.93
C ALA A 153 -7.79 -3.33 8.26
N PHE A 154 -6.97 -2.54 7.58
CA PHE A 154 -7.41 -1.39 6.81
C PHE A 154 -8.21 -1.79 5.58
N SER A 155 -7.71 -2.74 4.79
CA SER A 155 -8.38 -3.24 3.59
C SER A 155 -9.75 -3.86 3.91
N LEU A 156 -9.92 -4.52 5.06
CA LEU A 156 -11.22 -5.00 5.53
C LEU A 156 -12.19 -3.85 5.84
N ARG A 157 -11.72 -2.72 6.40
CA ARG A 157 -12.56 -1.52 6.57
C ARG A 157 -13.05 -1.03 5.21
N CYS A 158 -12.18 -0.94 4.22
CA CYS A 158 -12.53 -0.57 2.86
C CYS A 158 -13.54 -1.56 2.23
N ALA A 159 -13.31 -2.87 2.39
CA ALA A 159 -14.23 -3.90 1.89
C ALA A 159 -15.64 -3.79 2.51
N ILE A 160 -15.71 -3.49 3.80
CA ILE A 160 -16.99 -3.25 4.51
C ILE A 160 -17.67 -2.01 3.95
N GLY A 161 -16.95 -0.90 3.78
CA GLY A 161 -17.47 0.33 3.17
C GLY A 161 -18.01 0.09 1.75
N LEU A 162 -17.28 -0.68 0.92
CA LEU A 162 -17.72 -1.08 -0.42
C LEU A 162 -19.00 -1.92 -0.37
N ALA A 163 -19.06 -2.94 0.48
CA ALA A 163 -20.23 -3.79 0.65
C ALA A 163 -21.48 -2.97 1.07
N ASP A 164 -21.30 -2.07 2.03
CA ASP A 164 -22.36 -1.17 2.50
C ASP A 164 -22.83 -0.22 1.38
N SER A 165 -21.89 0.29 0.55
CA SER A 165 -22.18 1.24 -0.54
C SER A 165 -23.08 0.67 -1.63
N ILE A 166 -23.05 -0.65 -1.82
CA ILE A 166 -23.89 -1.37 -2.80
C ILE A 166 -25.07 -2.13 -2.14
N GLY A 167 -25.31 -1.92 -0.84
CA GLY A 167 -26.40 -2.57 -0.12
C GLY A 167 -26.20 -4.07 0.15
N ALA A 168 -24.95 -4.54 0.22
CA ALA A 168 -24.59 -5.94 0.46
C ALA A 168 -23.76 -6.12 1.74
N PRO A 169 -24.24 -5.69 2.93
CA PRO A 169 -23.45 -5.69 4.16
C PRO A 169 -22.98 -7.09 4.58
N ARG A 170 -21.79 -7.19 5.16
CA ARG A 170 -21.15 -8.44 5.61
C ARG A 170 -20.79 -8.37 7.10
N ALA A 171 -21.66 -8.85 7.97
CA ALA A 171 -21.45 -8.83 9.43
C ALA A 171 -20.19 -9.62 9.87
N ALA A 172 -19.91 -10.75 9.21
CA ALA A 172 -18.72 -11.56 9.51
C ALA A 172 -17.41 -10.77 9.27
N TRP A 173 -17.36 -9.93 8.23
CA TRP A 173 -16.19 -9.11 7.93
C TRP A 173 -15.92 -8.08 9.03
N ARG A 174 -16.98 -7.48 9.61
CA ARG A 174 -16.85 -6.55 10.75
C ARG A 174 -16.22 -7.22 11.97
N THR A 175 -16.67 -8.43 12.28
CA THR A 175 -16.11 -9.21 13.41
C THR A 175 -14.63 -9.56 13.15
N ALA A 176 -14.32 -10.01 11.93
CA ALA A 176 -12.95 -10.37 11.56
C ALA A 176 -12.01 -9.16 11.56
N ALA A 177 -12.46 -8.01 11.04
CA ALA A 177 -11.70 -6.76 11.05
C ALA A 177 -11.40 -6.29 12.49
N GLY A 178 -12.39 -6.35 13.39
CA GLY A 178 -12.20 -6.00 14.80
C GLY A 178 -11.16 -6.90 15.48
N ARG A 179 -11.23 -8.21 15.26
CA ARG A 179 -10.22 -9.16 15.80
C ARG A 179 -8.82 -8.89 15.27
N LEU A 180 -8.70 -8.57 13.99
CA LEU A 180 -7.42 -8.30 13.36
C LEU A 180 -6.82 -6.97 13.86
N ALA A 181 -7.65 -5.91 13.95
CA ALA A 181 -7.23 -4.62 14.50
C ALA A 181 -6.75 -4.76 15.96
N HIS A 182 -7.50 -5.54 16.76
CA HIS A 182 -7.10 -5.85 18.15
C HIS A 182 -5.75 -6.59 18.21
N ALA A 183 -5.55 -7.60 17.35
CA ALA A 183 -4.29 -8.34 17.32
C ALA A 183 -3.12 -7.42 16.96
N VAL A 184 -3.26 -6.56 15.94
CA VAL A 184 -2.24 -5.58 15.54
C VAL A 184 -1.88 -4.62 16.68
N ALA A 185 -2.87 -4.14 17.43
CA ALA A 185 -2.66 -3.15 18.48
C ALA A 185 -2.12 -3.76 19.78
N HIS A 186 -2.48 -5.01 20.12
CA HIS A 186 -2.32 -5.53 21.47
C HIS A 186 -1.67 -6.91 21.60
N CYS A 187 -1.46 -7.64 20.49
CA CYS A 187 -0.93 -9.01 20.52
C CYS A 187 0.38 -9.15 19.75
N PRO A 188 1.49 -8.51 20.19
CA PRO A 188 2.76 -8.57 19.45
C PRO A 188 3.25 -10.01 19.23
N ASP A 189 3.04 -10.91 20.18
CA ASP A 189 3.44 -12.32 20.10
C ASP A 189 2.68 -13.13 19.03
N ALA A 190 1.64 -12.54 18.42
CA ALA A 190 0.90 -13.17 17.33
C ALA A 190 1.61 -13.04 15.96
N PHE A 191 2.72 -12.31 15.90
CA PHE A 191 3.43 -11.98 14.67
C PHE A 191 4.88 -12.46 14.72
N GLU A 192 5.38 -12.89 13.58
CA GLU A 192 6.81 -13.15 13.38
C GLU A 192 7.59 -11.86 13.54
N PRO A 193 8.61 -11.82 14.42
CA PRO A 193 9.41 -10.63 14.64
C PRO A 193 10.13 -10.17 13.37
N LYS A 194 9.89 -8.93 12.96
CA LYS A 194 10.50 -8.26 11.81
C LYS A 194 10.97 -6.84 12.18
N GLU A 195 11.45 -6.65 13.41
CA GLU A 195 11.84 -5.35 13.94
C GLU A 195 12.82 -4.57 13.03
N PRO A 196 13.75 -5.21 12.29
CA PRO A 196 14.62 -4.46 11.39
C PRO A 196 13.90 -3.80 10.22
N TRP A 197 12.67 -4.21 9.89
CA TRP A 197 11.92 -3.68 8.74
C TRP A 197 11.11 -2.44 9.11
N ALA A 198 11.24 -1.37 8.33
CA ALA A 198 10.56 -0.10 8.58
C ALA A 198 9.03 -0.24 8.53
N MET A 199 8.49 -1.07 7.65
CA MET A 199 7.05 -1.28 7.53
C MET A 199 6.44 -1.79 8.84
N ASP A 200 7.11 -2.66 9.58
CA ASP A 200 6.62 -3.12 10.89
C ASP A 200 6.58 -2.00 11.94
N TRP A 201 7.37 -0.94 11.74
CA TRP A 201 7.35 0.23 12.61
C TRP A 201 6.17 1.15 12.31
N TYR A 202 5.97 1.58 11.05
CA TYR A 202 4.97 2.62 10.74
C TYR A 202 3.62 2.09 10.23
N TYR A 203 3.52 0.89 9.67
CA TYR A 203 2.27 0.37 9.09
C TYR A 203 1.10 0.25 10.07
N PRO A 204 1.29 -0.16 11.34
CA PRO A 204 0.20 -0.15 12.32
C PRO A 204 -0.43 1.24 12.51
N VAL A 205 0.36 2.31 12.30
CA VAL A 205 -0.14 3.69 12.34
C VAL A 205 -0.79 4.08 11.02
N LEU A 206 -0.15 3.80 9.89
CA LEU A 206 -0.67 4.06 8.55
C LEU A 206 -2.08 3.47 8.37
N CYS A 207 -2.28 2.25 8.86
CA CYS A 207 -3.55 1.54 8.74
C CYS A 207 -4.56 1.87 9.86
N GLY A 208 -4.23 2.80 10.75
CA GLY A 208 -5.12 3.28 11.80
C GLY A 208 -5.40 2.28 12.94
N ALA A 209 -4.69 1.13 12.98
CA ALA A 209 -4.81 0.18 14.10
C ALA A 209 -4.17 0.74 15.38
N VAL A 210 -3.15 1.58 15.25
CA VAL A 210 -2.51 2.33 16.33
C VAL A 210 -2.60 3.81 15.98
N ALA A 211 -3.46 4.57 16.68
CA ALA A 211 -3.78 5.95 16.31
C ALA A 211 -3.50 6.94 17.45
N GLY A 212 -3.66 8.23 17.18
CA GLY A 212 -3.57 9.30 18.16
C GLY A 212 -2.24 9.36 18.90
N GLU A 213 -2.25 9.46 20.23
CA GLU A 213 -1.03 9.55 21.04
C GLU A 213 -0.18 8.27 20.97
N ALA A 214 -0.81 7.10 20.96
CA ALA A 214 -0.11 5.83 20.84
C ALA A 214 0.62 5.73 19.49
N GLY A 215 -0.02 6.20 18.40
CA GLY A 215 0.61 6.29 17.07
C GLY A 215 1.81 7.22 17.06
N ARG A 216 1.69 8.42 17.64
CA ARG A 216 2.82 9.36 17.78
C ARG A 216 3.98 8.77 18.58
N ALA A 217 3.67 8.13 19.71
CA ALA A 217 4.69 7.48 20.54
C ALA A 217 5.42 6.36 19.79
N ARG A 218 4.69 5.53 19.03
CA ARG A 218 5.25 4.47 18.21
C ARG A 218 6.19 5.02 17.13
N LEU A 219 5.79 6.05 16.40
CA LEU A 219 6.62 6.68 15.37
C LEU A 219 7.85 7.36 15.98
N ALA A 220 7.71 8.03 17.12
CA ALA A 220 8.84 8.67 17.80
C ALA A 220 9.88 7.68 18.34
N GLN A 221 9.45 6.49 18.78
CA GLN A 221 10.31 5.50 19.42
C GLN A 221 11.47 5.04 18.56
N ARG A 222 11.28 4.91 17.25
CA ARG A 222 12.29 4.38 16.32
C ARG A 222 12.66 5.36 15.20
N TRP A 223 12.30 6.63 15.35
CA TRP A 223 12.55 7.67 14.36
C TRP A 223 14.03 7.73 13.95
N ASP A 224 14.94 7.89 14.92
CA ASP A 224 16.38 8.05 14.64
C ASP A 224 17.01 6.78 14.04
N GLU A 225 16.43 5.61 14.30
CA GLU A 225 16.89 4.34 13.75
C GLU A 225 16.61 4.24 12.25
N PHE A 226 15.39 4.63 11.84
CA PHE A 226 14.98 4.51 10.44
C PHE A 226 15.26 5.76 9.62
N THR A 227 15.53 6.92 10.25
CA THR A 227 15.80 8.19 9.53
C THR A 227 17.14 8.85 9.94
N PRO A 228 18.27 8.08 10.00
CA PRO A 228 19.50 8.54 10.67
C PRO A 228 20.10 9.78 10.00
N ASP A 229 20.10 9.85 8.68
CA ASP A 229 20.81 10.91 7.93
C ASP A 229 19.87 11.98 7.37
N ARG A 230 18.61 11.97 7.82
CA ARG A 230 17.56 12.87 7.31
C ARG A 230 17.41 12.83 5.77
N ARG A 231 17.66 11.66 5.17
CA ARG A 231 17.59 11.44 3.71
C ARG A 231 16.31 10.70 3.29
N GLY A 232 15.51 10.27 4.24
CA GLY A 232 14.32 9.45 4.07
C GLY A 232 14.33 8.26 5.03
N VAL A 233 13.51 7.27 4.76
CA VAL A 233 13.34 6.07 5.58
C VAL A 233 14.20 4.94 5.02
N ARG A 234 15.00 4.31 5.89
CA ARG A 234 15.64 3.03 5.58
C ARG A 234 14.59 1.94 5.48
N CYS A 235 14.64 1.13 4.43
CA CYS A 235 13.80 -0.06 4.32
C CYS A 235 14.08 -1.05 5.47
N VAL A 236 15.36 -1.23 5.79
CA VAL A 236 15.84 -2.10 6.88
C VAL A 236 16.83 -1.31 7.73
N SER A 237 16.66 -1.32 9.06
CA SER A 237 17.39 -0.44 9.98
C SER A 237 18.92 -0.64 9.98
N ASP A 238 19.39 -1.85 9.70
CA ASP A 238 20.80 -2.23 9.61
C ASP A 238 21.38 -2.10 8.19
N SER A 239 20.59 -1.58 7.24
CA SER A 239 21.00 -1.36 5.85
C SER A 239 21.24 0.14 5.59
N ALA A 240 22.13 0.45 4.66
CA ALA A 240 22.33 1.80 4.14
C ALA A 240 21.31 2.17 3.04
N TRP A 241 20.31 1.34 2.79
CA TRP A 241 19.34 1.51 1.72
C TRP A 241 18.13 2.32 2.16
N ILE A 242 17.97 3.50 1.56
CA ILE A 242 16.80 4.39 1.74
C ILE A 242 15.87 4.19 0.55
N THR A 243 14.61 3.95 0.82
CA THR A 243 13.59 3.70 -0.19
C THR A 243 12.56 4.83 -0.23
N ALA A 244 12.15 5.19 -1.44
CA ALA A 244 11.25 6.31 -1.62
C ALA A 244 9.79 5.95 -1.30
N ALA A 245 9.37 4.69 -1.54
CA ALA A 245 8.02 4.22 -1.20
C ALA A 245 7.79 4.24 0.31
N GLU A 246 8.67 3.57 1.10
CA GLU A 246 8.56 3.57 2.57
C GLU A 246 8.68 4.98 3.16
N THR A 247 9.45 5.86 2.50
CA THR A 247 9.52 7.27 2.91
C THR A 247 8.19 7.99 2.71
N ALA A 248 7.51 7.76 1.59
CA ALA A 248 6.21 8.35 1.28
C ALA A 248 5.08 7.77 2.16
N GLU A 249 5.07 6.46 2.39
CA GLU A 249 4.10 5.81 3.29
C GLU A 249 4.30 6.26 4.75
N CYS A 250 5.55 6.40 5.19
CA CYS A 250 5.86 6.96 6.51
C CYS A 250 5.41 8.43 6.62
N SER A 251 5.46 9.21 5.53
CA SER A 251 4.87 10.56 5.46
C SER A 251 3.37 10.51 5.76
N LEU A 252 2.62 9.60 5.12
CA LEU A 252 1.19 9.39 5.39
C LEU A 252 0.94 9.01 6.86
N SER A 253 1.79 8.14 7.43
CA SER A 253 1.68 7.74 8.84
C SER A 253 1.84 8.92 9.80
N HIS A 254 2.79 9.83 9.56
CA HIS A 254 2.95 11.05 10.33
C HIS A 254 1.80 12.03 10.15
N LEU A 255 1.26 12.12 8.93
CA LEU A 255 0.09 12.94 8.65
C LEU A 255 -1.14 12.44 9.41
N ALA A 256 -1.36 11.11 9.46
CA ALA A 256 -2.45 10.45 10.17
C ALA A 256 -2.46 10.73 11.69
N VAL A 257 -1.31 11.00 12.29
CA VAL A 257 -1.21 11.38 13.70
C VAL A 257 -1.07 12.89 13.94
N GLY A 258 -1.25 13.71 12.88
CA GLY A 258 -1.22 15.18 12.96
C GLY A 258 0.18 15.79 12.97
N GLU A 259 1.23 15.05 12.65
CA GLU A 259 2.60 15.55 12.57
C GLU A 259 2.95 16.04 11.15
N ARG A 260 2.16 16.97 10.61
CA ARG A 260 2.24 17.49 9.24
C ARG A 260 3.65 17.93 8.82
N ALA A 261 4.38 18.62 9.69
CA ALA A 261 5.74 19.09 9.37
C ALA A 261 6.73 17.96 9.09
N LYS A 262 6.60 16.83 9.81
CA LYS A 262 7.41 15.63 9.53
C LYS A 262 6.97 14.95 8.25
N ALA A 263 5.66 14.89 8.00
CA ALA A 263 5.12 14.35 6.76
C ALA A 263 5.62 15.13 5.53
N GLU A 264 5.58 16.45 5.56
CA GLU A 264 6.10 17.32 4.50
C GLU A 264 7.61 17.12 4.29
N TRP A 265 8.36 16.99 5.38
CA TRP A 265 9.79 16.74 5.31
C TRP A 265 10.11 15.37 4.67
N LEU A 266 9.39 14.31 5.05
CA LEU A 266 9.56 12.98 4.47
C LEU A 266 9.26 12.99 2.96
N LEU A 267 8.15 13.60 2.56
CA LEU A 267 7.82 13.72 1.13
C LEU A 267 8.88 14.52 0.38
N GLU A 268 9.42 15.59 0.95
CA GLU A 268 10.49 16.38 0.32
C GLU A 268 11.78 15.55 0.19
N ALA A 269 12.08 14.65 1.13
CA ALA A 269 13.24 13.77 1.07
C ALA A 269 13.20 12.82 -0.16
N THR A 270 12.01 12.48 -0.66
CA THR A 270 11.89 11.63 -1.86
C THR A 270 12.34 12.31 -3.16
N ARG A 271 12.54 13.63 -3.16
CA ARG A 271 12.98 14.37 -4.36
C ARG A 271 14.31 13.87 -4.93
N GLY A 272 15.20 13.37 -4.08
CA GLY A 272 16.46 12.78 -4.50
C GLY A 272 16.33 11.53 -5.36
N HIS A 273 15.14 10.89 -5.32
CA HIS A 273 14.84 9.68 -6.09
C HIS A 273 14.15 9.97 -7.43
N ARG A 274 13.75 11.23 -7.68
CA ARG A 274 13.01 11.58 -8.89
C ARG A 274 13.94 11.72 -10.10
N ASP A 275 13.59 11.03 -11.20
CA ASP A 275 14.29 11.19 -12.47
C ASP A 275 13.66 12.30 -13.33
N SER A 276 14.37 12.69 -14.38
CA SER A 276 13.98 13.77 -15.29
C SER A 276 12.69 13.49 -16.07
N ASP A 277 12.35 12.22 -16.30
CA ASP A 277 11.12 11.77 -16.97
C ASP A 277 9.90 11.69 -16.02
N GLY A 278 10.09 11.98 -14.72
CA GLY A 278 9.03 11.95 -13.72
C GLY A 278 8.91 10.63 -12.96
N SER A 279 9.58 9.59 -13.40
CA SER A 279 9.67 8.32 -12.67
C SER A 279 10.53 8.45 -11.41
N TYR A 280 10.46 7.46 -10.54
CA TYR A 280 11.21 7.45 -9.28
C TYR A 280 12.03 6.19 -9.12
N TRP A 281 13.30 6.37 -8.80
CA TRP A 281 14.16 5.28 -8.36
C TRP A 281 13.61 4.66 -7.08
N THR A 282 13.59 3.34 -7.02
CA THR A 282 13.08 2.58 -5.86
C THR A 282 13.83 2.95 -4.59
N GLY A 283 15.15 3.07 -4.66
CA GLY A 283 15.92 3.50 -3.50
C GLY A 283 17.32 4.00 -3.83
N ILE A 284 17.97 4.51 -2.81
CA ILE A 284 19.37 4.98 -2.82
C ILE A 284 20.14 4.20 -1.74
N ALA A 285 21.18 3.48 -2.12
CA ALA A 285 22.14 2.93 -1.18
C ALA A 285 23.18 4.00 -0.84
N LEU A 286 23.26 4.36 0.45
CA LEU A 286 24.22 5.34 0.94
C LEU A 286 25.62 4.72 0.96
N GLY A 287 26.58 5.37 0.34
CA GLY A 287 27.98 5.00 0.43
C GLY A 287 28.58 5.27 1.82
N GLY A 288 29.64 4.56 2.16
CA GLY A 288 30.47 4.89 3.33
C GLY A 288 31.18 6.24 3.16
N PRO A 289 31.96 6.69 4.17
CA PRO A 289 32.69 7.94 4.10
C PRO A 289 33.61 7.98 2.87
N GLY A 290 33.31 8.87 1.92
CA GLY A 290 34.05 9.03 0.65
C GLY A 290 33.57 8.14 -0.50
N GLU A 291 32.58 7.31 -0.31
CA GLU A 291 31.93 6.52 -1.37
C GLU A 291 30.76 7.31 -1.98
N ARG A 292 30.45 7.00 -3.25
CA ARG A 292 29.29 7.58 -3.92
C ARG A 292 28.02 6.85 -3.53
N GLU A 293 26.93 7.60 -3.36
CA GLU A 293 25.58 7.05 -3.34
C GLU A 293 25.23 6.46 -4.71
N VAL A 294 24.52 5.35 -4.71
CA VAL A 294 24.05 4.68 -5.92
C VAL A 294 22.57 4.38 -5.85
N PHE A 295 21.89 4.49 -6.97
CA PHE A 295 20.51 4.02 -7.08
C PHE A 295 20.50 2.49 -6.99
N PHE A 296 19.58 1.94 -6.21
CA PHE A 296 19.47 0.50 -5.97
C PHE A 296 17.99 0.12 -5.77
N PRO A 297 17.52 -0.98 -6.39
CA PRO A 297 18.22 -1.83 -7.36
C PRO A 297 18.62 -1.09 -8.66
N ASP A 298 19.65 -1.58 -9.34
CA ASP A 298 20.12 -1.00 -10.59
C ASP A 298 19.00 -0.96 -11.64
N ASN A 299 18.82 0.21 -12.27
CA ASN A 299 17.83 0.45 -13.31
C ASN A 299 16.36 0.30 -12.88
N GLU A 300 16.06 0.19 -11.58
CA GLU A 300 14.70 0.06 -11.10
C GLU A 300 14.10 1.41 -10.71
N ARG A 301 13.19 1.88 -11.56
CA ARG A 301 12.32 3.01 -11.32
C ARG A 301 10.89 2.48 -11.30
N SER A 302 10.39 2.24 -10.08
CA SER A 302 9.17 1.45 -9.93
C SER A 302 7.89 2.29 -9.93
N SER A 303 6.86 1.75 -10.56
CA SER A 303 5.53 2.34 -10.64
C SER A 303 4.91 2.55 -9.24
N TYR A 304 5.09 1.59 -8.33
CA TYR A 304 4.56 1.68 -6.97
C TYR A 304 5.28 2.76 -6.15
N THR A 305 6.58 2.95 -6.35
CA THR A 305 7.32 4.05 -5.71
C THR A 305 6.75 5.40 -6.14
N ALA A 306 6.56 5.59 -7.44
CA ALA A 306 5.92 6.79 -7.97
C ALA A 306 4.49 6.97 -7.43
N ALA A 307 3.74 5.86 -7.30
CA ALA A 307 2.37 5.87 -6.78
C ALA A 307 2.31 6.26 -5.30
N ALA A 308 3.15 5.69 -4.44
CA ALA A 308 3.22 6.06 -3.02
C ALA A 308 3.49 7.56 -2.83
N ILE A 309 4.36 8.14 -3.67
CA ILE A 309 4.67 9.58 -3.65
C ILE A 309 3.46 10.41 -4.10
N VAL A 310 2.74 9.97 -5.14
CA VAL A 310 1.51 10.66 -5.60
C VAL A 310 0.43 10.63 -4.52
N LEU A 311 0.23 9.49 -3.85
CA LEU A 311 -0.71 9.34 -2.75
C LEU A 311 -0.36 10.24 -1.56
N ALA A 312 0.92 10.33 -1.18
CA ALA A 312 1.38 11.20 -0.11
C ALA A 312 1.26 12.69 -0.47
N ASP A 313 1.56 13.06 -1.72
CA ASP A 313 1.39 14.44 -2.21
C ASP A 313 -0.08 14.84 -2.24
N ASP A 314 -0.96 13.94 -2.66
CA ASP A 314 -2.41 14.15 -2.67
C ASP A 314 -2.96 14.38 -1.25
N ALA A 315 -2.58 13.53 -0.31
CA ALA A 315 -2.99 13.63 1.08
C ALA A 315 -2.51 14.94 1.74
N LEU A 316 -1.26 15.34 1.50
CA LEU A 316 -0.73 16.60 2.02
C LEU A 316 -1.38 17.83 1.40
N ARG A 317 -1.89 17.73 0.18
CA ARG A 317 -2.60 18.82 -0.51
C ARG A 317 -4.10 18.85 -0.20
N GLU A 318 -4.65 17.75 0.29
CA GLU A 318 -6.09 17.58 0.51
C GLU A 318 -6.87 17.80 -0.82
N GLU A 319 -6.33 17.26 -1.95
CA GLU A 319 -6.78 17.70 -3.28
C GLU A 319 -7.85 16.79 -3.88
N SER A 320 -7.63 15.47 -3.91
CA SER A 320 -8.62 14.54 -4.48
C SER A 320 -9.76 14.22 -3.50
N PRO A 321 -10.90 13.71 -3.97
CA PRO A 321 -11.96 13.24 -3.06
C PRO A 321 -11.56 12.10 -2.12
N ALA A 322 -10.41 11.45 -2.36
CA ALA A 322 -9.90 10.32 -1.58
C ALA A 322 -8.62 10.65 -0.79
N TRP A 323 -8.25 11.92 -0.68
CA TRP A 323 -7.01 12.38 -0.03
C TRP A 323 -6.85 11.88 1.41
N ASP A 324 -7.96 11.74 2.13
CA ASP A 324 -8.01 11.37 3.54
C ASP A 324 -7.98 9.87 3.80
N LEU A 325 -7.88 9.05 2.75
CA LEU A 325 -7.95 7.59 2.81
C LEU A 325 -7.10 7.00 3.94
N PHE A 326 -5.83 7.37 4.01
CA PHE A 326 -4.89 6.89 5.03
C PHE A 326 -4.74 7.84 6.22
N VAL A 327 -5.40 9.00 6.20
CA VAL A 327 -5.23 10.05 7.23
C VAL A 327 -6.37 10.06 8.23
N GLY A 328 -7.53 9.52 7.87
CA GLY A 328 -8.68 9.48 8.76
C GLY A 328 -10.01 9.52 8.03
N ASP A 329 -10.20 8.65 7.03
CA ASP A 329 -11.46 8.54 6.29
C ASP A 329 -12.62 8.22 7.25
N GLU A 330 -13.44 9.22 7.54
CA GLU A 330 -14.59 9.14 8.44
C GLU A 330 -15.73 8.27 7.86
N LEU A 331 -15.71 7.98 6.56
CA LEU A 331 -16.70 7.10 5.92
C LEU A 331 -16.41 5.62 6.17
N LEU A 332 -15.20 5.29 6.63
CA LEU A 332 -14.84 3.91 6.94
C LEU A 332 -15.23 3.54 8.39
N PRO A 333 -15.69 2.31 8.62
CA PRO A 333 -15.99 1.84 9.97
C PRO A 333 -14.74 1.86 10.87
N THR A 334 -14.90 2.32 12.09
CA THR A 334 -13.84 2.27 13.11
C THR A 334 -14.02 1.03 13.98
N PHE A 335 -12.91 0.39 14.35
CA PHE A 335 -12.88 -0.68 15.33
C PHE A 335 -12.04 -0.21 16.51
N HIS A 336 -12.74 0.12 17.60
CA HIS A 336 -12.09 0.45 18.86
C HIS A 336 -11.95 -0.82 19.71
N CYS A 337 -10.75 -1.05 20.20
CA CYS A 337 -10.46 -2.11 21.16
C CYS A 337 -10.75 -1.65 22.59
#